data_c824ad86872bc23952a56a433a102948
#
_entry.id   c824ad86872bc23952a56a433a102948
#
_cell.length_a   1.000
_cell.length_b   1.000
_cell.length_c   1.000
_cell.angle_alpha   90.00
_cell.angle_beta   90.00
_cell.angle_gamma   90.00
#
_symmetry.space_group_name_H-M   'P 1'
#
loop_
_entity.id
_entity.type
_entity.pdbx_description
1 polymer ?
#
loop_
_entity_poly.entity_id
_entity_poly.type
_entity_poly.pdbx_seq_one_letter_code
_entity_poly.pdbx_strand_id
1 'polypeptide(L)'
;MFQGCSFVDANGNQQFKRSYTGGVTATDVKIHVAADPSQTYFVQADATVTASAGFGAAPVNGLLIAGTGVAKTGMSGYTLDASGPVAAQSQVRVIRRAPWDTGTGTSAGVTDAYPWYEVYLNNHYDRFQSTTVSSS
;
A
#
# COMPACT_ATOMS: atom_id res chain seq x y z
N MET A 1 6.48 -2.29 4.48
CA MET A 1 6.63 -0.81 4.35
C MET A 1 8.02 -0.41 4.82
N PHE A 2 8.68 0.42 4.06
CA PHE A 2 9.98 0.99 4.41
C PHE A 2 9.82 1.99 5.57
N GLN A 3 10.58 1.81 6.65
CA GLN A 3 10.53 2.67 7.83
C GLN A 3 11.76 3.57 7.97
N GLY A 4 12.80 3.27 7.25
CA GLY A 4 14.04 4.02 7.28
C GLY A 4 15.24 3.17 6.90
N CYS A 5 16.38 3.79 6.86
CA CYS A 5 17.65 3.11 6.60
C CYS A 5 18.76 3.64 7.50
N SER A 6 19.73 2.79 7.75
CA SER A 6 21.02 3.17 8.34
C SER A 6 22.15 2.80 7.38
N PHE A 7 23.16 3.62 7.31
CA PHE A 7 24.34 3.39 6.48
C PHE A 7 25.54 4.17 7.01
N VAL A 8 26.73 3.79 6.55
CA VAL A 8 27.95 4.53 6.82
C VAL A 8 28.28 5.38 5.60
N ASP A 9 28.44 6.68 5.78
CA ASP A 9 28.77 7.62 4.70
C ASP A 9 30.24 7.51 4.26
N ALA A 10 30.62 8.28 3.23
CA ALA A 10 31.98 8.28 2.70
C ALA A 10 33.04 8.74 3.71
N ASN A 11 32.63 9.44 4.77
CA ASN A 11 33.53 9.92 5.85
C ASN A 11 33.61 8.94 7.03
N GLY A 12 32.94 7.79 6.94
CA GLY A 12 32.90 6.79 8.00
C GLY A 12 31.90 7.05 9.12
N ASN A 13 30.99 8.02 8.95
CA ASN A 13 29.96 8.35 9.93
C ASN A 13 28.71 7.54 9.72
N GLN A 14 28.14 7.01 10.81
CA GLN A 14 26.87 6.31 10.75
C GLN A 14 25.71 7.31 10.62
N GLN A 15 24.85 7.07 9.62
CA GLN A 15 23.71 7.91 9.30
C GLN A 15 22.41 7.12 9.44
N PHE A 16 21.35 7.79 9.93
CA PHE A 16 19.98 7.29 9.92
C PHE A 16 19.10 8.24 9.10
N LYS A 17 18.40 7.72 8.12
CA LYS A 17 17.49 8.52 7.28
C LYS A 17 16.17 7.82 7.05
N ARG A 18 15.13 8.60 6.85
CA ARG A 18 13.80 8.10 6.48
C ARG A 18 13.69 7.74 5.00
N SER A 19 14.64 8.17 4.20
CA SER A 19 14.72 7.86 2.78
C SER A 19 16.16 7.57 2.39
N TYR A 20 16.35 6.67 1.44
CA TYR A 20 17.65 6.39 0.84
C TYR A 20 17.69 6.97 -0.58
N THR A 21 18.60 7.88 -0.82
CA THR A 21 18.83 8.44 -2.15
C THR A 21 19.92 7.62 -2.84
N GLY A 22 19.59 6.97 -3.93
CA GLY A 22 20.56 6.23 -4.74
C GLY A 22 21.70 7.16 -5.24
N GLY A 23 22.87 6.59 -5.48
CA GLY A 23 24.05 7.31 -5.96
C GLY A 23 24.93 7.92 -4.85
N VAL A 24 24.56 7.79 -3.59
CA VAL A 24 25.44 8.15 -2.47
C VAL A 24 26.42 7.00 -2.23
N THR A 25 27.71 7.33 -2.11
CA THR A 25 28.71 6.33 -1.69
C THR A 25 28.44 5.98 -0.23
N ALA A 26 27.89 4.80 -0.01
CA ALA A 26 27.52 4.32 1.31
C ALA A 26 27.93 2.86 1.46
N THR A 27 28.36 2.48 2.66
CA THR A 27 28.66 1.10 3.04
C THR A 27 27.73 0.66 4.16
N ASP A 28 27.62 -0.64 4.38
CA ASP A 28 26.80 -1.24 5.44
C ASP A 28 25.35 -0.70 5.46
N VAL A 29 24.72 -0.67 4.29
CA VAL A 29 23.35 -0.17 4.14
C VAL A 29 22.37 -1.19 4.70
N LYS A 30 21.62 -0.79 5.73
CA LYS A 30 20.56 -1.59 6.34
C LYS A 30 19.21 -0.89 6.14
N ILE A 31 18.26 -1.64 5.67
CA ILE A 31 16.88 -1.17 5.44
C ILE A 31 15.99 -1.71 6.55
N HIS A 32 15.25 -0.82 7.19
CA HIS A 32 14.25 -1.17 8.20
C HIS A 32 12.88 -1.21 7.55
N VAL A 33 12.22 -2.35 7.63
CA VAL A 33 10.90 -2.57 7.03
C VAL A 33 9.92 -3.10 8.07
N ALA A 34 8.66 -2.72 7.95
CA ALA A 34 7.60 -3.35 8.72
C ALA A 34 7.32 -4.74 8.12
N ALA A 35 7.55 -5.78 8.89
CA ALA A 35 7.45 -7.17 8.47
C ALA A 35 6.32 -7.94 9.16
N ASP A 36 5.44 -7.26 9.92
CA ASP A 36 4.28 -7.89 10.54
C ASP A 36 3.22 -8.21 9.48
N PRO A 37 2.85 -9.49 9.28
CA PRO A 37 1.83 -9.88 8.30
C PRO A 37 0.43 -9.36 8.64
N SER A 38 0.19 -8.95 9.89
CA SER A 38 -1.08 -8.39 10.35
C SER A 38 -1.14 -6.87 10.22
N GLN A 39 -0.04 -6.24 9.82
CA GLN A 39 0.02 -4.79 9.66
C GLN A 39 -0.94 -4.33 8.56
N THR A 40 -1.77 -3.35 8.89
CA THR A 40 -2.63 -2.67 7.93
C THR A 40 -1.98 -1.36 7.45
N TYR A 41 -2.36 -0.95 6.26
CA TYR A 41 -1.86 0.24 5.59
C TYR A 41 -3.03 1.03 5.03
N PHE A 42 -2.84 2.32 4.89
CA PHE A 42 -3.79 3.17 4.18
C PHE A 42 -3.26 3.49 2.79
N VAL A 43 -4.11 3.28 1.79
CA VAL A 43 -3.77 3.55 0.39
C VAL A 43 -4.88 4.35 -0.26
N GLN A 44 -4.51 5.30 -1.09
CA GLN A 44 -5.45 6.10 -1.87
C GLN A 44 -5.72 5.42 -3.21
N ALA A 45 -6.95 5.47 -3.68
CA ALA A 45 -7.28 5.04 -5.04
C ALA A 45 -6.68 6.01 -6.08
N ASP A 46 -6.32 5.47 -7.24
CA ASP A 46 -5.70 6.24 -8.33
C ASP A 46 -6.70 7.11 -9.11
N ALA A 47 -7.98 6.86 -8.93
CA ALA A 47 -9.06 7.55 -9.63
C ALA A 47 -10.35 7.58 -8.78
N THR A 48 -11.40 8.10 -9.38
CA THR A 48 -12.74 8.09 -8.81
C THR A 48 -13.29 6.68 -8.75
N VAL A 49 -13.77 6.28 -7.58
CA VAL A 49 -14.42 4.98 -7.35
C VAL A 49 -15.93 5.16 -7.26
N THR A 50 -16.67 4.35 -7.99
CA THR A 50 -18.13 4.27 -7.85
C THR A 50 -18.49 3.17 -6.85
N ALA A 51 -19.58 3.33 -6.14
CA ALA A 51 -20.07 2.28 -5.22
C ALA A 51 -20.31 0.94 -5.93
N SER A 52 -20.66 0.99 -7.21
CA SER A 52 -20.82 -0.19 -8.07
C SER A 52 -19.52 -0.89 -8.43
N ALA A 53 -18.37 -0.25 -8.21
CA ALA A 53 -17.06 -0.86 -8.46
C ALA A 53 -16.71 -1.99 -7.46
N GLY A 54 -17.50 -2.23 -6.44
CA GLY A 54 -17.37 -3.40 -5.57
C GLY A 54 -16.51 -3.22 -4.32
N PHE A 55 -15.76 -2.13 -4.18
CA PHE A 55 -14.97 -1.88 -2.96
C PHE A 55 -15.84 -1.58 -1.72
N GLY A 56 -17.11 -1.25 -1.91
CA GLY A 56 -18.06 -1.07 -0.82
C GLY A 56 -18.46 -2.38 -0.12
N ALA A 57 -18.26 -3.52 -0.77
CA ALA A 57 -18.57 -4.85 -0.24
C ALA A 57 -17.33 -5.55 0.37
N ALA A 58 -16.43 -4.79 0.96
CA ALA A 58 -15.22 -5.32 1.60
C ALA A 58 -15.53 -6.46 2.59
N PRO A 59 -14.62 -7.42 2.77
CA PRO A 59 -13.24 -7.42 2.27
C PRO A 59 -13.08 -8.03 0.86
N VAL A 60 -12.40 -7.33 -0.01
CA VAL A 60 -12.15 -7.73 -1.42
C VAL A 60 -10.67 -7.60 -1.77
N ASN A 61 -10.23 -8.33 -2.79
CA ASN A 61 -8.87 -8.23 -3.28
C ASN A 61 -8.70 -7.03 -4.22
N GLY A 62 -7.57 -6.35 -4.12
CA GLY A 62 -7.23 -5.19 -4.93
C GLY A 62 -5.82 -5.26 -5.50
N LEU A 63 -5.59 -4.54 -6.58
CA LEU A 63 -4.27 -4.35 -7.18
C LEU A 63 -3.67 -3.01 -6.74
N LEU A 64 -2.36 -2.98 -6.61
CA LEU A 64 -1.60 -1.75 -6.45
C LEU A 64 -0.98 -1.35 -7.79
N ILE A 65 -1.12 -0.08 -8.12
CA ILE A 65 -0.47 0.52 -9.28
C ILE A 65 0.73 1.31 -8.79
N ALA A 66 1.88 1.08 -9.43
CA ALA A 66 3.10 1.82 -9.14
C ALA A 66 2.99 3.23 -9.75
N GLY A 67 3.17 4.22 -8.91
CA GLY A 67 3.30 5.62 -9.32
C GLY A 67 4.65 6.19 -8.92
N THR A 68 4.91 7.41 -9.30
CA THR A 68 6.14 8.11 -8.93
C THR A 68 6.05 8.59 -7.49
N GLY A 69 6.92 8.07 -6.64
CA GLY A 69 7.04 8.54 -5.26
C GLY A 69 7.65 9.95 -5.16
N VAL A 70 7.45 10.59 -4.04
CA VAL A 70 8.01 11.91 -3.77
C VAL A 70 9.31 11.75 -2.97
N ALA A 71 10.45 11.82 -3.65
CA ALA A 71 11.77 11.61 -3.03
C ALA A 71 12.03 12.56 -1.86
N LYS A 72 11.56 13.80 -1.94
CA LYS A 72 11.74 14.82 -0.90
C LYS A 72 11.03 14.48 0.42
N THR A 73 9.87 13.86 0.36
CA THR A 73 9.07 13.49 1.54
C THR A 73 9.18 12.01 1.88
N GLY A 74 9.75 11.19 1.01
CA GLY A 74 9.79 9.74 1.15
C GLY A 74 8.42 9.06 0.98
N MET A 75 7.43 9.76 0.45
CA MET A 75 6.10 9.19 0.23
C MET A 75 6.11 8.23 -0.96
N SER A 76 5.46 7.09 -0.76
CA SER A 76 5.24 6.11 -1.82
C SER A 76 4.29 6.66 -2.88
N GLY A 77 4.57 6.35 -4.15
CA GLY A 77 3.66 6.64 -5.26
C GLY A 77 2.68 5.50 -5.57
N TYR A 78 2.63 4.45 -4.77
CA TYR A 78 1.69 3.37 -4.99
C TYR A 78 0.27 3.78 -4.64
N THR A 79 -0.67 3.44 -5.52
CA THR A 79 -2.10 3.69 -5.38
C THR A 79 -2.90 2.40 -5.58
N LEU A 80 -4.13 2.37 -5.08
CA LEU A 80 -5.05 1.27 -5.32
C LEU A 80 -5.75 1.48 -6.68
N ASP A 81 -5.79 0.42 -7.50
CA ASP A 81 -6.49 0.44 -8.79
C ASP A 81 -8.00 0.65 -8.57
N ALA A 82 -8.51 1.78 -9.03
CA ALA A 82 -9.92 2.15 -8.91
C ALA A 82 -10.85 1.38 -9.87
N SER A 83 -10.31 0.59 -10.80
CA SER A 83 -11.13 -0.17 -11.77
C SER A 83 -11.98 -1.25 -11.13
N GLY A 84 -11.66 -1.63 -9.90
CA GLY A 84 -12.48 -2.53 -9.09
C GLY A 84 -11.71 -3.68 -8.47
N PRO A 85 -12.39 -4.48 -7.64
CA PRO A 85 -11.79 -5.64 -7.01
C PRO A 85 -11.47 -6.73 -8.04
N VAL A 86 -10.46 -7.54 -7.73
CA VAL A 86 -10.09 -8.71 -8.52
C VAL A 86 -10.52 -10.00 -7.83
N ALA A 87 -11.02 -10.96 -8.60
CA ALA A 87 -11.48 -12.24 -8.06
C ALA A 87 -10.32 -13.13 -7.58
N ALA A 88 -9.16 -13.05 -8.26
CA ALA A 88 -7.98 -13.81 -7.89
C ALA A 88 -7.27 -13.19 -6.69
N GLN A 89 -6.49 -14.01 -5.98
CA GLN A 89 -5.59 -13.50 -4.96
C GLN A 89 -4.63 -12.48 -5.59
N SER A 90 -4.57 -11.29 -5.00
CA SER A 90 -3.78 -10.19 -5.50
C SER A 90 -2.88 -9.60 -4.42
N GLN A 91 -2.20 -8.51 -4.73
CA GLN A 91 -1.19 -7.91 -3.86
C GLN A 91 -1.75 -7.47 -2.51
N VAL A 92 -2.97 -6.94 -2.49
CA VAL A 92 -3.59 -6.43 -1.27
C VAL A 92 -5.01 -6.93 -1.08
N ARG A 93 -5.45 -6.96 0.16
CA ARG A 93 -6.85 -7.13 0.52
C ARG A 93 -7.38 -5.85 1.15
N VAL A 94 -8.40 -5.31 0.54
CA VAL A 94 -9.13 -4.15 1.05
C VAL A 94 -10.04 -4.61 2.17
N ILE A 95 -9.87 -4.04 3.35
CA ILE A 95 -10.65 -4.38 4.55
C ILE A 95 -11.88 -3.50 4.63
N ARG A 96 -11.67 -2.19 4.50
CA ARG A 96 -12.71 -1.18 4.61
C ARG A 96 -12.21 0.16 4.06
N ARG A 97 -13.14 1.10 3.93
CA ARG A 97 -12.78 2.49 3.71
C ARG A 97 -12.07 3.06 4.94
N ALA A 98 -11.14 3.97 4.73
CA ALA A 98 -10.42 4.60 5.84
C ALA A 98 -11.41 5.34 6.76
N PRO A 99 -11.27 5.23 8.09
CA PRO A 99 -12.26 5.77 9.03
C PRO A 99 -12.46 7.28 8.95
N TRP A 100 -11.42 8.01 8.54
CA TRP A 100 -11.50 9.48 8.38
C TRP A 100 -12.07 9.92 7.03
N ASP A 101 -12.15 9.01 6.06
CA ASP A 101 -12.68 9.29 4.74
C ASP A 101 -14.20 9.13 4.75
N THR A 102 -14.91 10.24 5.03
CA THR A 102 -16.36 10.29 5.22
C THR A 102 -17.11 10.48 3.91
N GLY A 103 -16.46 10.28 2.75
CA GLY A 103 -17.12 10.42 1.46
C GLY A 103 -18.38 9.56 1.33
N THR A 104 -19.26 9.96 0.46
CA THR A 104 -20.62 9.44 0.32
C THR A 104 -20.73 8.17 -0.52
N GLY A 105 -19.63 7.60 -0.96
CA GLY A 105 -19.54 6.48 -1.93
C GLY A 105 -20.03 5.11 -1.46
N THR A 106 -20.82 5.03 -0.38
CA THR A 106 -21.41 3.76 0.07
C THR A 106 -22.75 3.44 -0.57
N SER A 107 -23.36 4.40 -1.24
CA SER A 107 -24.65 4.22 -1.91
C SER A 107 -24.48 4.00 -3.41
N ALA A 108 -25.27 3.11 -3.99
CA ALA A 108 -25.23 2.84 -5.42
C ALA A 108 -25.40 4.15 -6.24
N GLY A 109 -24.51 4.38 -7.19
CA GLY A 109 -24.51 5.56 -8.03
C GLY A 109 -23.78 6.79 -7.50
N VAL A 110 -23.24 6.75 -6.28
CA VAL A 110 -22.40 7.82 -5.73
C VAL A 110 -20.94 7.55 -6.09
N THR A 111 -20.26 8.60 -6.53
CA THR A 111 -18.84 8.56 -6.91
C THR A 111 -18.01 9.31 -5.87
N ASP A 112 -16.87 8.76 -5.53
CA ASP A 112 -15.87 9.41 -4.69
C ASP A 112 -14.59 9.64 -5.46
N ALA A 113 -14.09 10.86 -5.39
CA ALA A 113 -12.79 11.21 -5.97
C ALA A 113 -11.67 10.77 -5.05
N TYR A 114 -10.85 9.83 -5.53
CA TYR A 114 -9.63 9.39 -4.86
C TYR A 114 -9.80 8.95 -3.39
N PRO A 115 -10.75 8.04 -3.09
CA PRO A 115 -11.02 7.62 -1.72
C PRO A 115 -9.83 6.85 -1.12
N TRP A 116 -9.77 6.83 0.22
CA TRP A 116 -8.77 6.10 0.98
C TRP A 116 -9.33 4.79 1.53
N TYR A 117 -8.53 3.74 1.46
CA TYR A 117 -8.88 2.42 1.96
C TYR A 117 -7.84 1.89 2.93
N GLU A 118 -8.30 1.14 3.92
CA GLU A 118 -7.47 0.32 4.78
C GLU A 118 -7.27 -1.04 4.14
N VAL A 119 -6.02 -1.42 3.95
CA VAL A 119 -5.62 -2.67 3.29
C VAL A 119 -4.56 -3.41 4.08
N TYR A 120 -4.45 -4.71 3.86
CA TYR A 120 -3.26 -5.46 4.25
C TYR A 120 -2.64 -6.17 3.03
N LEU A 121 -1.35 -6.52 3.14
CA LEU A 121 -0.65 -7.22 2.08
C LEU A 121 -1.02 -8.69 2.07
N ASN A 122 -1.55 -9.18 0.95
CA ASN A 122 -1.84 -10.61 0.76
C ASN A 122 -0.57 -11.42 0.55
N ASN A 123 0.34 -10.91 -0.29
CA ASN A 123 1.58 -11.59 -0.66
C ASN A 123 2.72 -11.21 0.31
N HIS A 124 2.47 -11.38 1.60
CA HIS A 124 3.48 -11.13 2.61
C HIS A 124 4.37 -12.37 2.78
N TYR A 125 5.69 -12.15 2.93
CA TYR A 125 6.68 -13.23 3.06
C TYR A 125 6.36 -14.17 4.23
N ASP A 126 5.94 -13.63 5.37
CA ASP A 126 5.64 -14.37 6.60
C ASP A 126 4.18 -14.83 6.70
N ARG A 127 3.39 -14.64 5.66
CA ARG A 127 2.00 -15.10 5.62
C ARG A 127 1.91 -16.40 4.86
N PHE A 128 1.25 -17.39 5.45
CA PHE A 128 0.91 -18.61 4.75
C PHE A 128 -0.03 -18.28 3.57
N GLN A 129 0.48 -18.47 2.37
CA GLN A 129 -0.31 -18.27 1.17
C GLN A 129 -1.02 -19.57 0.81
N SER A 130 -2.35 -19.55 0.85
CA SER A 130 -3.13 -20.61 0.24
C SER A 130 -3.11 -20.42 -1.28
N THR A 131 -2.57 -21.39 -2.00
CA THR A 131 -2.59 -21.41 -3.47
C THR A 131 -3.97 -21.78 -4.03
N THR A 132 -4.86 -22.27 -3.18
CA THR A 132 -6.24 -22.56 -3.54
C THR A 132 -7.13 -21.43 -3.05
N VAL A 133 -7.62 -20.63 -3.98
CA VAL A 133 -8.71 -19.71 -3.72
C VAL A 133 -9.97 -20.54 -3.53
N SER A 134 -10.38 -20.76 -2.28
CA SER A 134 -11.73 -21.21 -2.03
C SER A 134 -12.67 -20.07 -2.43
N SER A 135 -13.35 -20.23 -3.53
CA SER A 135 -14.46 -19.38 -3.91
C SER A 135 -15.65 -19.71 -3.01
N SER A 136 -15.74 -18.98 -1.94
CA SER A 136 -16.95 -18.97 -1.11
C SER A 136 -17.33 -17.54 -0.80
#